data_128be1799e9371dcd61ad4f95d34dc16
#
_entry.id   128be1799e9371dcd61ad4f95d34dc16
#
_cell.length_a   1.000
_cell.length_b   1.000
_cell.length_c   1.000
_cell.angle_alpha   90.00
_cell.angle_beta   90.00
_cell.angle_gamma   90.00
#
_symmetry.space_group_name_H-M   'P 1'
#
loop_
_entity.id
_entity.type
_entity.pdbx_description
1 polymer ?
#
loop_
_entity_poly.entity_id
_entity_poly.type
_entity_poly.pdbx_seq_one_letter_code
_entity_poly.pdbx_strand_id
1 'polypeptide(L)'
;KASLDHSGARAELLASAISYRASAVPIVSDPYQELRDDAALRSILEASLNDPAVTVAAIVNPDGVAVLNAEVGQEGQPLPAAANLRELLARPAFLQLIAIYRDQGRNLDYTQTLFMGDQPIGSIHIGVSTLLIRRDLNRSLGPATLTAFGALGVAVFGASILAQLLLRPIHMIRSGLTRLGRGETGV
;
A
#
# COMPACT_ATOMS: atom_id res chain seq x y z
N LYS A 1 5.55 3.60 -1.55
CA LYS A 1 4.74 4.63 -2.20
C LYS A 1 4.05 4.07 -3.45
N ALA A 2 4.79 3.46 -4.38
CA ALA A 2 4.22 2.93 -5.63
C ALA A 2 3.04 1.95 -5.42
N SER A 3 3.09 1.07 -4.45
CA SER A 3 2.01 0.11 -4.17
C SER A 3 0.74 0.78 -3.66
N LEU A 4 0.88 1.78 -2.78
CA LEU A 4 -0.26 2.58 -2.29
C LEU A 4 -0.86 3.45 -3.38
N ASP A 5 -0.02 4.11 -4.17
CA ASP A 5 -0.45 4.93 -5.30
C ASP A 5 -1.21 4.05 -6.33
N HIS A 6 -0.74 2.81 -6.53
CA HIS A 6 -1.40 1.84 -7.41
C HIS A 6 -2.76 1.38 -6.88
N SER A 7 -2.86 1.07 -5.58
CA SER A 7 -4.14 0.71 -4.95
C SER A 7 -5.12 1.88 -4.95
N GLY A 8 -4.63 3.11 -4.74
CA GLY A 8 -5.43 4.32 -4.84
C GLY A 8 -5.99 4.56 -6.24
N ALA A 9 -5.14 4.45 -7.27
CA ALA A 9 -5.55 4.59 -8.66
C ALA A 9 -6.57 3.54 -9.09
N ARG A 10 -6.43 2.29 -8.60
CA ARG A 10 -7.43 1.23 -8.85
C ARG A 10 -8.76 1.54 -8.18
N ALA A 11 -8.76 1.94 -6.91
CA ALA A 11 -9.99 2.33 -6.21
C ALA A 11 -10.70 3.50 -6.91
N GLU A 12 -9.95 4.47 -7.42
CA GLU A 12 -10.46 5.59 -8.19
C GLU A 12 -11.09 5.13 -9.52
N LEU A 13 -10.44 4.24 -10.26
CA LEU A 13 -10.97 3.68 -11.50
C LEU A 13 -12.27 2.90 -11.26
N LEU A 14 -12.31 2.08 -10.22
CA LEU A 14 -13.52 1.33 -9.84
C LEU A 14 -14.64 2.28 -9.44
N ALA A 15 -14.37 3.25 -8.59
CA ALA A 15 -15.36 4.25 -8.17
C ALA A 15 -15.89 5.05 -9.37
N SER A 16 -15.01 5.41 -10.32
CA SER A 16 -15.39 6.13 -11.55
C SER A 16 -16.28 5.27 -12.47
N ALA A 17 -15.97 3.97 -12.61
CA ALA A 17 -16.78 3.04 -13.39
C ALA A 17 -18.17 2.86 -12.77
N ILE A 18 -18.24 2.71 -11.45
CA ILE A 18 -19.50 2.63 -10.70
C ILE A 18 -20.30 3.92 -10.84
N SER A 19 -19.64 5.08 -10.68
CA SER A 19 -20.26 6.41 -10.82
C SER A 19 -20.84 6.61 -12.24
N TYR A 20 -20.06 6.27 -13.26
CA TYR A 20 -20.52 6.35 -14.65
C TYR A 20 -21.75 5.47 -14.90
N ARG A 21 -21.73 4.21 -14.42
CA ARG A 21 -22.89 3.33 -14.57
C ARG A 21 -24.08 3.82 -13.78
N ALA A 22 -23.90 4.23 -12.53
CA ALA A 22 -24.96 4.74 -11.68
C ALA A 22 -25.63 5.99 -12.27
N SER A 23 -24.85 6.89 -12.87
CA SER A 23 -25.42 8.08 -13.54
C SER A 23 -26.18 7.77 -14.84
N ALA A 24 -25.97 6.59 -15.42
CA ALA A 24 -26.66 6.14 -16.62
C ALA A 24 -27.96 5.38 -16.31
N VAL A 25 -28.26 5.09 -15.03
CA VAL A 25 -29.52 4.44 -14.62
C VAL A 25 -30.70 5.40 -14.83
N PRO A 26 -31.70 5.03 -15.60
CA PRO A 26 -32.88 5.88 -15.78
C PRO A 26 -33.69 5.94 -14.49
N ILE A 27 -33.99 7.16 -14.03
CA ILE A 27 -34.79 7.36 -12.82
C ILE A 27 -36.23 7.55 -13.24
N VAL A 28 -37.08 6.65 -12.79
CA VAL A 28 -38.51 6.74 -13.01
C VAL A 28 -39.25 7.12 -11.73
N SER A 29 -38.81 6.60 -10.57
CA SER A 29 -39.52 6.79 -9.30
C SER A 29 -38.56 7.13 -8.15
N ASP A 30 -37.94 6.12 -7.54
CA ASP A 30 -37.00 6.24 -6.41
C ASP A 30 -35.58 5.92 -6.91
N PRO A 31 -34.65 6.90 -6.85
CA PRO A 31 -33.28 6.67 -7.32
C PRO A 31 -32.57 5.51 -6.61
N TYR A 32 -32.86 5.27 -5.34
CA TYR A 32 -32.25 4.19 -4.59
C TYR A 32 -32.77 2.81 -4.98
N GLN A 33 -34.05 2.73 -5.33
CA GLN A 33 -34.65 1.49 -5.81
C GLN A 33 -34.13 1.14 -7.20
N GLU A 34 -34.09 2.12 -8.10
CA GLU A 34 -33.57 1.93 -9.46
C GLU A 34 -32.08 1.52 -9.45
N LEU A 35 -31.27 2.10 -8.58
CA LEU A 35 -29.87 1.67 -8.40
C LEU A 35 -29.76 0.24 -7.89
N ARG A 36 -30.65 -0.16 -6.96
CA ARG A 36 -30.66 -1.49 -6.37
C ARG A 36 -31.08 -2.55 -7.37
N ASP A 37 -32.00 -2.21 -8.26
CA ASP A 37 -32.56 -3.13 -9.26
C ASP A 37 -31.68 -3.24 -10.53
N ASP A 38 -30.67 -2.36 -10.69
CA ASP A 38 -29.76 -2.40 -11.83
C ASP A 38 -28.77 -3.56 -11.72
N ALA A 39 -29.02 -4.63 -12.49
CA ALA A 39 -28.19 -5.83 -12.51
C ALA A 39 -26.75 -5.57 -12.98
N ALA A 40 -26.55 -4.60 -13.88
CA ALA A 40 -25.20 -4.28 -14.37
C ALA A 40 -24.38 -3.56 -13.31
N LEU A 41 -24.99 -2.65 -12.55
CA LEU A 41 -24.36 -1.97 -11.43
C LEU A 41 -23.97 -2.96 -10.33
N ARG A 42 -24.87 -3.88 -9.98
CA ARG A 42 -24.60 -4.97 -9.05
C ARG A 42 -23.42 -5.83 -9.51
N SER A 43 -23.41 -6.25 -10.78
CA SER A 43 -22.31 -7.04 -11.34
C SER A 43 -20.95 -6.32 -11.27
N ILE A 44 -20.92 -4.99 -11.47
CA ILE A 44 -19.68 -4.20 -11.33
C ILE A 44 -19.20 -4.17 -9.88
N LEU A 45 -20.12 -4.00 -8.92
CA LEU A 45 -19.77 -4.02 -7.49
C LEU A 45 -19.25 -5.39 -7.06
N GLU A 46 -19.94 -6.48 -7.44
CA GLU A 46 -19.48 -7.84 -7.15
C GLU A 46 -18.13 -8.14 -7.82
N ALA A 47 -17.95 -7.72 -9.08
CA ALA A 47 -16.69 -7.88 -9.79
C ALA A 47 -15.54 -7.11 -9.14
N SER A 48 -15.83 -6.01 -8.45
CA SER A 48 -14.81 -5.24 -7.72
C SER A 48 -14.15 -6.05 -6.59
N LEU A 49 -14.88 -7.00 -6.00
CA LEU A 49 -14.34 -7.91 -4.97
C LEU A 49 -13.40 -8.99 -5.53
N ASN A 50 -13.34 -9.17 -6.85
CA ASN A 50 -12.34 -10.06 -7.47
C ASN A 50 -10.91 -9.48 -7.38
N ASP A 51 -10.78 -8.17 -7.15
CA ASP A 51 -9.48 -7.60 -6.79
C ASP A 51 -9.18 -7.93 -5.32
N PRO A 52 -8.12 -8.71 -5.04
CA PRO A 52 -7.79 -9.10 -3.67
C PRO A 52 -7.50 -7.92 -2.75
N ALA A 53 -7.19 -6.73 -3.28
CA ALA A 53 -6.98 -5.54 -2.47
C ALA A 53 -8.29 -4.90 -2.00
N VAL A 54 -9.41 -5.16 -2.68
CA VAL A 54 -10.73 -4.59 -2.37
C VAL A 54 -11.46 -5.48 -1.38
N THR A 55 -11.93 -4.89 -0.30
CA THR A 55 -12.68 -5.59 0.77
C THR A 55 -14.13 -5.17 0.85
N VAL A 56 -14.45 -3.99 0.36
CA VAL A 56 -15.82 -3.44 0.35
C VAL A 56 -16.00 -2.66 -0.95
N ALA A 57 -17.15 -2.82 -1.59
CA ALA A 57 -17.62 -1.95 -2.66
C ALA A 57 -19.11 -1.70 -2.45
N ALA A 58 -19.47 -0.46 -2.15
CA ALA A 58 -20.84 -0.10 -1.79
C ALA A 58 -21.22 1.29 -2.31
N ILE A 59 -22.51 1.48 -2.56
CA ILE A 59 -23.15 2.78 -2.74
C ILE A 59 -23.94 3.07 -1.47
N VAL A 60 -23.69 4.23 -0.90
CA VAL A 60 -24.22 4.65 0.41
C VAL A 60 -25.05 5.92 0.23
N ASN A 61 -26.20 5.99 0.89
CA ASN A 61 -27.03 7.18 0.90
C ASN A 61 -26.46 8.27 1.83
N PRO A 62 -26.99 9.50 1.85
CA PRO A 62 -26.51 10.58 2.72
C PRO A 62 -26.59 10.22 4.24
N ASP A 63 -27.43 9.28 4.63
CA ASP A 63 -27.57 8.83 6.02
C ASP A 63 -26.51 7.81 6.44
N GLY A 64 -25.60 7.42 5.52
CA GLY A 64 -24.55 6.45 5.79
C GLY A 64 -24.99 4.98 5.68
N VAL A 65 -26.16 4.72 5.09
CA VAL A 65 -26.71 3.38 4.91
C VAL A 65 -26.38 2.87 3.52
N ALA A 66 -25.89 1.63 3.40
CA ALA A 66 -25.59 0.99 2.14
C ALA A 66 -26.89 0.71 1.34
N VAL A 67 -27.05 1.41 0.22
CA VAL A 67 -28.15 1.20 -0.72
C VAL A 67 -27.93 -0.04 -1.55
N LEU A 68 -26.70 -0.20 -2.04
CA LEU A 68 -26.23 -1.35 -2.79
C LEU A 68 -24.84 -1.73 -2.30
N ASN A 69 -24.63 -3.01 -2.06
CA ASN A 69 -23.34 -3.53 -1.57
C ASN A 69 -22.95 -4.75 -2.41
N ALA A 70 -21.66 -4.89 -2.70
CA ALA A 70 -21.13 -6.09 -3.35
C ALA A 70 -21.43 -7.36 -2.53
N GLU A 71 -21.53 -7.25 -1.20
CA GLU A 71 -22.01 -8.31 -0.31
C GLU A 71 -23.49 -8.07 0.02
N VAL A 72 -24.37 -8.81 -0.62
CA VAL A 72 -25.83 -8.62 -0.55
C VAL A 72 -26.38 -8.60 0.89
N GLY A 73 -25.77 -9.36 1.80
CA GLY A 73 -26.19 -9.41 3.21
C GLY A 73 -25.94 -8.13 4.01
N GLN A 74 -25.22 -7.15 3.46
CA GLN A 74 -24.89 -5.89 4.11
C GLN A 74 -25.71 -4.70 3.58
N GLU A 75 -26.62 -4.93 2.65
CA GLU A 75 -27.54 -3.91 2.15
C GLU A 75 -28.53 -3.47 3.27
N GLY A 76 -28.83 -2.19 3.31
CA GLY A 76 -29.67 -1.59 4.36
C GLY A 76 -28.96 -1.42 5.72
N GLN A 77 -27.69 -1.77 5.83
CA GLN A 77 -26.92 -1.57 7.07
C GLN A 77 -26.02 -0.34 6.97
N PRO A 78 -25.74 0.32 8.08
CA PRO A 78 -24.77 1.42 8.11
C PRO A 78 -23.38 0.90 7.81
N LEU A 79 -22.68 1.58 6.89
CA LEU A 79 -21.30 1.21 6.56
C LEU A 79 -20.37 1.58 7.73
N PRO A 80 -19.49 0.66 8.20
CA PRO A 80 -18.56 0.98 9.27
C PRO A 80 -17.59 2.08 8.84
N ALA A 81 -17.36 3.05 9.72
CA ALA A 81 -16.43 4.14 9.46
C ALA A 81 -15.01 3.60 9.26
N ALA A 82 -14.40 3.92 8.13
CA ALA A 82 -13.03 3.58 7.81
C ALA A 82 -12.18 4.85 7.58
N ALA A 83 -10.86 4.72 7.71
CA ALA A 83 -9.96 5.84 7.50
C ALA A 83 -9.90 6.20 6.01
N ASN A 84 -9.90 7.49 5.68
CA ASN A 84 -9.91 7.96 4.31
C ASN A 84 -8.57 7.71 3.60
N LEU A 85 -8.59 6.95 2.51
CA LEU A 85 -7.42 6.63 1.71
C LEU A 85 -6.77 7.89 1.10
N ARG A 86 -7.57 8.86 0.66
CA ARG A 86 -7.05 10.13 0.09
C ARG A 86 -6.25 10.94 1.10
N GLU A 87 -6.69 10.99 2.34
CA GLU A 87 -5.95 11.68 3.41
C GLU A 87 -4.62 10.99 3.70
N LEU A 88 -4.58 9.66 3.66
CA LEU A 88 -3.35 8.92 3.83
C LEU A 88 -2.37 9.17 2.67
N LEU A 89 -2.86 9.17 1.42
CA LEU A 89 -2.06 9.43 0.22
C LEU A 89 -1.47 10.86 0.21
N ALA A 90 -2.14 11.83 0.82
CA ALA A 90 -1.66 13.21 0.93
C ALA A 90 -0.52 13.37 1.96
N ARG A 91 -0.29 12.39 2.84
CA ARG A 91 0.77 12.44 3.86
C ARG A 91 2.15 12.11 3.25
N PRO A 92 3.25 12.56 3.85
CA PRO A 92 4.60 12.16 3.46
C PRO A 92 4.78 10.64 3.51
N ALA A 93 5.60 10.07 2.60
CA ALA A 93 5.78 8.62 2.46
C ALA A 93 6.17 7.88 3.76
N PHE A 94 6.95 8.53 4.62
CA PHE A 94 7.34 7.99 5.92
C PHE A 94 6.13 7.84 6.87
N LEU A 95 5.23 8.82 6.92
CA LEU A 95 4.02 8.77 7.73
C LEU A 95 2.99 7.77 7.18
N GLN A 96 2.95 7.60 5.85
CA GLN A 96 2.14 6.55 5.21
C GLN A 96 2.60 5.15 5.67
N LEU A 97 3.92 4.89 5.67
CA LEU A 97 4.47 3.62 6.16
C LEU A 97 4.12 3.38 7.63
N ILE A 98 4.33 4.36 8.50
CA ILE A 98 4.00 4.25 9.92
C ILE A 98 2.51 3.93 10.10
N ALA A 99 1.62 4.61 9.39
CA ALA A 99 0.19 4.37 9.47
C ALA A 99 -0.19 2.94 9.06
N ILE A 100 0.37 2.42 7.94
CA ILE A 100 0.13 1.06 7.46
C ILE A 100 0.64 0.00 8.44
N TYR A 101 1.81 0.24 9.06
CA TYR A 101 2.39 -0.73 10.00
C TYR A 101 1.77 -0.66 11.40
N ARG A 102 1.29 0.51 11.82
CA ARG A 102 0.68 0.74 13.14
C ARG A 102 -0.79 0.30 13.17
N ASP A 103 -1.54 0.55 12.11
CA ASP A 103 -2.95 0.17 11.98
C ASP A 103 -3.06 -1.28 11.50
N GLN A 104 -3.04 -2.21 12.46
CA GLN A 104 -3.15 -3.65 12.21
C GLN A 104 -4.51 -3.99 11.59
N GLY A 105 -4.56 -4.03 10.25
CA GLY A 105 -5.71 -4.56 9.52
C GLY A 105 -6.90 -3.63 9.37
N ARG A 106 -6.75 -2.31 9.54
CA ARG A 106 -7.82 -1.36 9.20
C ARG A 106 -7.99 -1.26 7.70
N ASN A 107 -9.24 -1.30 7.27
CA ASN A 107 -9.58 -0.98 5.90
C ASN A 107 -9.46 0.53 5.69
N LEU A 108 -8.86 0.91 4.58
CA LEU A 108 -8.87 2.28 4.08
C LEU A 108 -10.02 2.44 3.12
N ASP A 109 -10.75 3.52 3.22
CA ASP A 109 -11.91 3.79 2.39
C ASP A 109 -11.60 4.89 1.37
N TYR A 110 -11.81 4.56 0.10
CA TYR A 110 -11.85 5.55 -0.97
C TYR A 110 -13.29 5.96 -1.20
N THR A 111 -13.60 7.22 -0.88
CA THR A 111 -14.95 7.77 -1.02
C THR A 111 -15.04 8.71 -2.22
N GLN A 112 -16.05 8.50 -3.05
CA GLN A 112 -16.40 9.39 -4.16
C GLN A 112 -17.88 9.76 -4.08
N THR A 113 -18.20 11.06 -4.12
CA THR A 113 -19.59 11.52 -4.13
C THR A 113 -20.28 11.07 -5.41
N LEU A 114 -21.47 10.52 -5.27
CA LEU A 114 -22.34 10.12 -6.38
C LEU A 114 -23.33 11.23 -6.66
N PHE A 115 -23.25 11.75 -7.86
CA PHE A 115 -24.18 12.75 -8.37
C PHE A 115 -25.19 12.13 -9.33
N MET A 116 -26.40 12.63 -9.29
CA MET A 116 -27.44 12.29 -10.24
C MET A 116 -28.03 13.62 -10.77
N GLY A 117 -27.63 13.99 -11.99
CA GLY A 117 -27.74 15.38 -12.43
C GLY A 117 -26.86 16.28 -11.58
N ASP A 118 -27.44 17.36 -11.03
CA ASP A 118 -26.73 18.32 -10.17
C ASP A 118 -26.86 18.04 -8.67
N GLN A 119 -27.58 16.98 -8.28
CA GLN A 119 -27.80 16.67 -6.87
C GLN A 119 -26.93 15.50 -6.38
N PRO A 120 -26.25 15.66 -5.25
CA PRO A 120 -25.56 14.55 -4.60
C PRO A 120 -26.60 13.63 -3.96
N ILE A 121 -26.68 12.39 -4.42
CA ILE A 121 -27.60 11.39 -3.89
C ILE A 121 -26.96 10.44 -2.90
N GLY A 122 -25.64 10.46 -2.79
CA GLY A 122 -24.91 9.57 -1.90
C GLY A 122 -23.42 9.56 -2.19
N SER A 123 -22.80 8.47 -1.84
CA SER A 123 -21.36 8.26 -2.05
C SER A 123 -21.05 6.80 -2.40
N ILE A 124 -20.01 6.63 -3.20
CA ILE A 124 -19.43 5.33 -3.53
C ILE A 124 -18.27 5.09 -2.58
N HIS A 125 -18.24 3.94 -1.95
CA HIS A 125 -17.22 3.51 -1.00
C HIS A 125 -16.49 2.29 -1.52
N ILE A 126 -15.15 2.40 -1.66
CA ILE A 126 -14.27 1.28 -2.02
C ILE A 126 -13.29 1.06 -0.87
N GLY A 127 -13.52 0.00 -0.10
CA GLY A 127 -12.65 -0.40 0.99
C GLY A 127 -11.43 -1.16 0.48
N VAL A 128 -10.23 -0.73 0.90
CA VAL A 128 -8.96 -1.37 0.53
C VAL A 128 -8.25 -1.87 1.79
N SER A 129 -7.79 -3.12 1.77
CA SER A 129 -7.14 -3.75 2.92
C SER A 129 -5.68 -3.32 3.06
N THR A 130 -5.33 -2.74 4.21
CA THR A 130 -3.93 -2.43 4.55
C THR A 130 -3.06 -3.67 4.72
N LEU A 131 -3.63 -4.82 5.11
CA LEU A 131 -2.92 -6.09 5.24
C LEU A 131 -2.40 -6.59 3.89
N LEU A 132 -3.20 -6.44 2.84
CA LEU A 132 -2.84 -6.86 1.50
C LEU A 132 -1.79 -5.94 0.88
N ILE A 133 -1.93 -4.64 1.08
CA ILE A 133 -0.90 -3.64 0.73
C ILE A 133 0.43 -3.98 1.42
N ARG A 134 0.40 -4.32 2.72
CA ARG A 134 1.58 -4.71 3.48
C ARG A 134 2.23 -6.00 2.97
N ARG A 135 1.44 -7.01 2.59
CA ARG A 135 1.96 -8.26 1.99
C ARG A 135 2.68 -7.99 0.68
N ASP A 136 2.09 -7.17 -0.17
CA ASP A 136 2.66 -6.80 -1.46
C ASP A 136 3.95 -5.98 -1.30
N LEU A 137 3.95 -5.04 -0.35
CA LEU A 137 5.13 -4.26 0.03
C LEU A 137 6.26 -5.14 0.56
N ASN A 138 5.96 -6.07 1.47
CA ASN A 138 6.95 -7.01 2.00
C ASN A 138 7.51 -7.95 0.93
N ARG A 139 6.68 -8.38 -0.02
CA ARG A 139 7.10 -9.24 -1.13
C ARG A 139 8.02 -8.49 -2.10
N SER A 140 7.77 -7.20 -2.31
CA SER A 140 8.59 -6.37 -3.20
C SER A 140 9.89 -5.91 -2.54
N LEU A 141 9.88 -5.62 -1.24
CA LEU A 141 11.04 -5.11 -0.51
C LEU A 141 11.98 -6.23 0.00
N GLY A 142 11.45 -7.43 0.26
CA GLY A 142 12.23 -8.55 0.79
C GLY A 142 13.49 -8.89 -0.03
N PRO A 143 13.38 -9.13 -1.35
CA PRO A 143 14.55 -9.40 -2.19
C PRO A 143 15.53 -8.24 -2.26
N ALA A 144 15.04 -7.00 -2.34
CA ALA A 144 15.87 -5.80 -2.45
C ALA A 144 16.69 -5.54 -1.17
N THR A 145 16.10 -5.75 0.00
CA THR A 145 16.81 -5.60 1.28
C THR A 145 17.86 -6.69 1.44
N LEU A 146 17.55 -7.95 1.09
CA LEU A 146 18.49 -9.05 1.19
C LEU A 146 19.72 -8.84 0.29
N THR A 147 19.51 -8.38 -0.95
CA THR A 147 20.61 -8.08 -1.88
C THR A 147 21.45 -6.89 -1.41
N ALA A 148 20.83 -5.84 -0.87
CA ALA A 148 21.55 -4.67 -0.36
C ALA A 148 22.42 -5.03 0.86
N PHE A 149 21.88 -5.78 1.83
CA PHE A 149 22.65 -6.24 2.98
C PHE A 149 23.72 -7.24 2.61
N GLY A 150 23.44 -8.13 1.66
CA GLY A 150 24.44 -9.07 1.11
C GLY A 150 25.61 -8.34 0.45
N ALA A 151 25.35 -7.36 -0.41
CA ALA A 151 26.38 -6.56 -1.06
C ALA A 151 27.21 -5.75 -0.05
N LEU A 152 26.56 -5.15 0.95
CA LEU A 152 27.24 -4.42 2.02
C LEU A 152 28.15 -5.36 2.84
N GLY A 153 27.67 -6.55 3.18
CA GLY A 153 28.45 -7.57 3.89
C GLY A 153 29.71 -7.98 3.11
N VAL A 154 29.56 -8.25 1.82
CA VAL A 154 30.70 -8.61 0.94
C VAL A 154 31.67 -7.44 0.84
N ALA A 155 31.23 -6.20 0.71
CA ALA A 155 32.07 -5.03 0.65
C ALA A 155 32.90 -4.82 1.93
N VAL A 156 32.23 -4.92 3.11
CA VAL A 156 32.92 -4.80 4.43
C VAL A 156 33.92 -5.92 4.64
N PHE A 157 33.54 -7.15 4.29
CA PHE A 157 34.43 -8.30 4.41
C PHE A 157 35.65 -8.19 3.48
N GLY A 158 35.44 -7.79 2.22
CA GLY A 158 36.53 -7.55 1.28
C GLY A 158 37.47 -6.44 1.71
N ALA A 159 36.92 -5.31 2.18
CA ALA A 159 37.72 -4.23 2.71
C ALA A 159 38.55 -4.65 3.93
N SER A 160 37.98 -5.49 4.82
CA SER A 160 38.69 -6.01 6.00
C SER A 160 39.86 -6.91 5.62
N ILE A 161 39.69 -7.78 4.62
CA ILE A 161 40.77 -8.64 4.11
C ILE A 161 41.85 -7.77 3.47
N LEU A 162 41.50 -6.82 2.64
CA LEU A 162 42.46 -5.92 1.98
C LEU A 162 43.27 -5.12 3.01
N ALA A 163 42.59 -4.57 4.03
CA ALA A 163 43.25 -3.85 5.11
C ALA A 163 44.26 -4.74 5.87
N GLN A 164 43.89 -5.99 6.17
CA GLN A 164 44.80 -6.93 6.82
C GLN A 164 46.00 -7.28 5.95
N LEU A 165 45.79 -7.51 4.64
CA LEU A 165 46.87 -7.81 3.70
C LEU A 165 47.85 -6.63 3.54
N LEU A 166 47.35 -5.40 3.49
CA LEU A 166 48.17 -4.19 3.33
C LEU A 166 48.89 -3.78 4.63
N LEU A 167 48.24 -4.00 5.79
CA LEU A 167 48.85 -3.60 7.09
C LEU A 167 49.81 -4.67 7.64
N ARG A 168 49.68 -5.92 7.24
CA ARG A 168 50.53 -7.00 7.70
C ARG A 168 52.05 -6.78 7.40
N PRO A 169 52.45 -6.40 6.17
CA PRO A 169 53.86 -6.16 5.86
C PRO A 169 54.45 -4.94 6.62
N ILE A 170 53.62 -3.93 6.98
CA ILE A 170 54.11 -2.73 7.69
C ILE A 170 54.56 -3.08 9.11
N HIS A 171 53.88 -4.02 9.78
CA HIS A 171 54.33 -4.51 11.10
C HIS A 171 55.63 -5.30 11.04
N MET A 172 55.89 -6.06 9.98
CA MET A 172 57.13 -6.82 9.79
C MET A 172 58.29 -5.84 9.56
N ILE A 173 58.14 -4.80 8.77
CA ILE A 173 59.17 -3.80 8.50
C ILE A 173 59.50 -3.03 9.76
N ARG A 174 58.51 -2.66 10.57
CA ARG A 174 58.71 -1.93 11.81
C ARG A 174 59.46 -2.74 12.84
N SER A 175 59.17 -4.04 12.97
CA SER A 175 59.90 -4.96 13.87
C SER A 175 61.34 -5.23 13.43
N GLY A 176 61.55 -5.29 12.10
CA GLY A 176 62.93 -5.43 11.54
C GLY A 176 63.81 -4.18 11.79
N LEU A 177 63.27 -3.00 11.62
CA LEU A 177 63.98 -1.75 11.87
C LEU A 177 64.32 -1.54 13.36
N THR A 178 63.45 -1.96 14.26
CA THR A 178 63.68 -1.85 15.70
C THR A 178 64.78 -2.82 16.17
N ARG A 179 64.93 -4.01 15.54
CA ARG A 179 66.04 -4.94 15.81
C ARG A 179 67.38 -4.43 15.28
N LEU A 180 67.40 -3.83 14.08
CA LEU A 180 68.60 -3.19 13.53
C LEU A 180 69.05 -1.97 14.37
N GLY A 181 68.15 -1.18 14.91
CA GLY A 181 68.45 -0.04 15.75
C GLY A 181 69.00 -0.37 17.15
N ARG A 182 68.82 -1.65 17.60
CA ARG A 182 69.39 -2.15 18.86
C ARG A 182 70.71 -2.87 18.72
N GLY A 183 71.29 -2.89 17.50
CA GLY A 183 72.63 -3.50 17.31
C GLY A 183 72.67 -5.02 17.45
N GLU A 184 71.55 -5.73 17.42
CA GLU A 184 71.51 -7.17 17.41
C GLU A 184 71.77 -7.72 15.97
N THR A 185 73.02 -7.59 15.52
CA THR A 185 73.54 -8.32 14.39
C THR A 185 73.92 -9.72 14.86
N GLY A 186 72.90 -10.58 15.01
CA GLY A 186 73.17 -12.01 15.30
C GLY A 186 73.73 -12.68 14.03
N VAL A 187 74.96 -13.12 14.13
CA VAL A 187 75.62 -14.14 13.29
C VAL A 187 74.92 -15.46 13.48
#